data_b52104bbdaef1aca3f32869753dfa485
#
_entry.id   b52104bbdaef1aca3f32869753dfa485
#
_cell.length_a   1.000
_cell.length_b   1.000
_cell.length_c   1.000
_cell.angle_alpha   90.00
_cell.angle_beta   90.00
_cell.angle_gamma   90.00
#
_symmetry.space_group_name_H-M   'P 1'
#
loop_
_entity.id
_entity.type
_entity.pdbx_description
1 polymer ?
#
loop_
_entity_poly.entity_id
_entity_poly.type
_entity_poly.pdbx_seq_one_letter_code
_entity_poly.pdbx_strand_id
1 'polypeptide(L)'
;MFMQIEATTSIPNTVLFVESCKATPYDNPNSRISYTIIEHGCARDNTVQIYPSSRTQFRFGMEAFEFIGAHDEVYITCSVMLCENGASGTRCSRGCVQSGSEHHRRRREAVAETSRHSISQGPLHLVKTSDNQVSRPSLNLGLNLIFIVGCLLACGVVIYRSRRSKANYQQLPTSETD
;
A
#
# COMPACT_ATOMS: atom_id res chain seq x y z
N MET A 1 -0.29 -3.23 4.07
CA MET A 1 -1.28 -3.74 3.11
C MET A 1 -2.66 -3.68 3.71
N PHE A 2 -3.71 -3.59 2.88
CA PHE A 2 -5.10 -3.45 3.33
C PHE A 2 -5.96 -4.55 2.71
N MET A 3 -6.86 -5.14 3.48
CA MET A 3 -7.71 -6.24 3.06
C MET A 3 -9.16 -5.99 3.48
N GLN A 4 -10.07 -6.41 2.61
CA GLN A 4 -11.51 -6.41 2.89
C GLN A 4 -12.09 -7.77 2.55
N ILE A 5 -12.86 -8.30 3.46
CA ILE A 5 -13.68 -9.51 3.27
C ILE A 5 -15.12 -9.05 3.28
N GLU A 6 -15.90 -9.50 2.31
CA GLU A 6 -17.31 -9.15 2.18
C GLU A 6 -18.14 -10.40 1.95
N ALA A 7 -19.26 -10.49 2.63
CA ALA A 7 -20.22 -11.56 2.46
C ALA A 7 -21.50 -11.03 1.80
N THR A 8 -21.85 -11.62 0.66
CA THR A 8 -23.16 -11.42 0.03
C THR A 8 -24.12 -12.50 0.50
N THR A 9 -25.19 -12.10 1.15
CA THR A 9 -26.19 -13.04 1.69
C THR A 9 -27.60 -12.47 1.50
N SER A 10 -28.54 -13.37 1.21
CA SER A 10 -29.97 -13.04 1.18
C SER A 10 -30.64 -13.15 2.55
N ILE A 11 -29.92 -13.69 3.55
CA ILE A 11 -30.45 -13.83 4.91
C ILE A 11 -30.34 -12.48 5.61
N PRO A 12 -31.46 -11.89 6.03
CA PRO A 12 -31.44 -10.59 6.71
C PRO A 12 -30.76 -10.72 8.08
N ASN A 13 -30.29 -9.60 8.60
CA ASN A 13 -29.74 -9.49 9.96
C ASN A 13 -28.51 -10.39 10.23
N THR A 14 -27.69 -10.62 9.21
CA THR A 14 -26.51 -11.47 9.29
C THR A 14 -25.25 -10.64 9.59
N VAL A 15 -24.33 -11.21 10.37
CA VAL A 15 -23.02 -10.65 10.69
C VAL A 15 -21.92 -11.58 10.19
N LEU A 16 -20.95 -11.03 9.49
CA LEU A 16 -19.74 -11.74 9.10
C LEU A 16 -18.75 -11.75 10.27
N PHE A 17 -18.24 -12.92 10.57
CA PHE A 17 -17.17 -13.10 11.56
C PHE A 17 -15.97 -13.79 10.95
N VAL A 18 -14.79 -13.26 11.23
CA VAL A 18 -13.50 -13.83 10.82
C VAL A 18 -12.90 -14.59 11.99
N GLU A 19 -12.87 -15.90 11.87
CA GLU A 19 -12.34 -16.79 12.91
C GLU A 19 -10.81 -16.80 12.92
N SER A 20 -10.21 -16.96 11.73
CA SER A 20 -8.76 -16.99 11.59
C SER A 20 -8.34 -16.53 10.20
N CYS A 21 -7.15 -15.94 10.12
CA CYS A 21 -6.45 -15.63 8.87
C CYS A 21 -4.99 -16.07 9.00
N LYS A 22 -4.50 -16.77 8.00
CA LYS A 22 -3.10 -17.19 7.88
C LYS A 22 -2.53 -16.75 6.55
N ALA A 23 -1.27 -16.36 6.56
CA ALA A 23 -0.47 -16.24 5.35
C ALA A 23 0.37 -17.50 5.12
N THR A 24 0.54 -17.87 3.86
CA THR A 24 1.37 -19.00 3.41
C THR A 24 2.13 -18.61 2.14
N PRO A 25 3.32 -19.17 1.86
CA PRO A 25 4.08 -18.90 0.64
C PRO A 25 3.55 -19.68 -0.58
N TYR A 26 2.56 -20.52 -0.40
CA TYR A 26 1.93 -21.34 -1.43
C TYR A 26 0.43 -21.29 -1.27
N ASP A 27 -0.31 -21.54 -2.35
CA ASP A 27 -1.77 -21.71 -2.30
C ASP A 27 -2.16 -23.04 -1.62
N ASN A 28 -1.74 -23.18 -0.38
CA ASN A 28 -2.03 -24.33 0.46
C ASN A 28 -2.18 -23.87 1.93
N PRO A 29 -3.42 -23.81 2.45
CA PRO A 29 -3.68 -23.39 3.82
C PRO A 29 -3.09 -24.34 4.88
N ASN A 30 -2.70 -25.56 4.49
CA ASN A 30 -2.06 -26.55 5.37
C ASN A 30 -0.52 -26.54 5.24
N SER A 31 0.07 -25.55 4.59
CA SER A 31 1.52 -25.37 4.53
C SER A 31 2.14 -25.37 5.92
N ARG A 32 3.30 -26.04 6.06
CA ARG A 32 4.09 -26.02 7.30
C ARG A 32 4.67 -24.63 7.56
N ILE A 33 4.99 -23.90 6.48
CA ILE A 33 5.41 -22.50 6.56
C ILE A 33 4.14 -21.66 6.52
N SER A 34 3.82 -21.03 7.63
CA SER A 34 2.64 -20.18 7.73
C SER A 34 2.85 -19.10 8.78
N TYR A 35 2.19 -17.96 8.59
CA TYR A 35 2.17 -16.85 9.51
C TYR A 35 0.75 -16.56 9.94
N THR A 36 0.48 -16.57 11.24
CA THR A 36 -0.85 -16.36 11.78
C THR A 36 -1.13 -14.88 11.97
N ILE A 37 -2.11 -14.36 11.24
CA ILE A 37 -2.53 -12.95 11.28
C ILE A 37 -3.64 -12.77 12.32
N ILE A 38 -4.68 -13.58 12.19
CA ILE A 38 -5.84 -13.60 13.09
C ILE A 38 -6.06 -15.04 13.55
N GLU A 39 -6.32 -15.22 14.83
CA GLU A 39 -6.63 -16.53 15.40
C GLU A 39 -7.70 -16.40 16.49
N HIS A 40 -8.71 -17.26 16.45
CA HIS A 40 -9.86 -17.21 17.36
C HIS A 40 -10.55 -15.84 17.42
N GLY A 41 -10.58 -15.13 16.29
CA GLY A 41 -11.12 -13.77 16.20
C GLY A 41 -10.21 -12.68 16.77
N CYS A 42 -9.00 -13.04 17.24
CA CYS A 42 -8.04 -12.10 17.83
C CYS A 42 -6.91 -11.80 16.83
N ALA A 43 -6.53 -10.54 16.71
CA ALA A 43 -5.29 -10.17 16.03
C ALA A 43 -4.08 -10.77 16.77
N ARG A 44 -3.21 -11.44 16.05
CA ARG A 44 -1.98 -12.06 16.59
C ARG A 44 -0.73 -11.28 16.23
N ASP A 45 -0.81 -10.50 15.18
CA ASP A 45 0.24 -9.60 14.74
C ASP A 45 -0.03 -8.19 15.29
N ASN A 46 0.98 -7.57 15.89
CA ASN A 46 0.88 -6.23 16.51
C ASN A 46 0.65 -5.12 15.46
N THR A 47 0.95 -5.37 14.18
CA THR A 47 0.71 -4.41 13.09
C THR A 47 -0.72 -4.47 12.56
N VAL A 48 -1.50 -5.49 12.97
CA VAL A 48 -2.88 -5.64 12.51
C VAL A 48 -3.77 -4.58 13.15
N GLN A 49 -4.42 -3.80 12.28
CA GLN A 49 -5.44 -2.82 12.64
C GLN A 49 -6.77 -3.23 12.02
N ILE A 50 -7.79 -3.39 12.86
CA ILE A 50 -9.16 -3.68 12.41
C ILE A 50 -9.89 -2.35 12.27
N TYR A 51 -10.49 -2.13 11.09
CA TYR A 51 -11.21 -0.90 10.79
C TYR A 51 -12.72 -1.08 10.93
N PRO A 52 -13.44 -0.02 11.30
CA PRO A 52 -14.89 -0.01 11.30
C PRO A 52 -15.45 -0.43 9.92
N SER A 53 -16.41 -1.32 9.93
CA SER A 53 -17.01 -1.87 8.71
C SER A 53 -18.50 -2.20 8.93
N SER A 54 -19.23 -2.47 7.87
CA SER A 54 -20.62 -2.93 7.96
C SER A 54 -20.69 -4.35 8.56
N ARG A 55 -21.90 -4.81 8.89
CA ARG A 55 -22.08 -6.16 9.47
C ARG A 55 -21.63 -7.29 8.56
N THR A 56 -21.70 -7.09 7.25
CA THR A 56 -21.33 -8.08 6.23
C THR A 56 -19.93 -7.86 5.67
N GLN A 57 -19.18 -6.91 6.22
CA GLN A 57 -17.81 -6.60 5.82
C GLN A 57 -16.88 -6.67 7.01
N PHE A 58 -15.66 -7.13 6.75
CA PHE A 58 -14.56 -7.10 7.70
C PHE A 58 -13.34 -6.48 7.02
N ARG A 59 -12.78 -5.46 7.63
CA ARG A 59 -11.65 -4.68 7.09
C ARG A 59 -10.51 -4.69 8.07
N PHE A 60 -9.33 -5.01 7.59
CA PHE A 60 -8.11 -4.92 8.38
C PHE A 60 -6.93 -4.50 7.53
N GLY A 61 -5.98 -3.87 8.18
CA GLY A 61 -4.68 -3.54 7.59
C GLY A 61 -3.57 -4.12 8.43
N MET A 62 -2.42 -4.33 7.83
CA MET A 62 -1.19 -4.76 8.49
C MET A 62 0.03 -4.32 7.69
N GLU A 63 1.20 -4.33 8.29
CA GLU A 63 2.43 -4.14 7.54
C GLU A 63 2.60 -5.23 6.48
N ALA A 64 3.09 -4.82 5.32
CA ALA A 64 3.40 -5.78 4.26
C ALA A 64 4.68 -6.55 4.63
N PHE A 65 4.68 -7.85 4.39
CA PHE A 65 5.81 -8.74 4.68
C PHE A 65 6.03 -9.72 3.53
N GLU A 66 7.18 -10.36 3.54
CA GLU A 66 7.55 -11.48 2.67
C GLU A 66 8.10 -12.63 3.50
N PHE A 67 7.93 -13.85 3.05
CA PHE A 67 8.53 -15.01 3.70
C PHE A 67 10.04 -15.04 3.43
N ILE A 68 10.82 -15.48 4.42
CA ILE A 68 12.26 -15.62 4.30
C ILE A 68 12.56 -16.78 3.34
N GLY A 69 13.51 -16.57 2.42
CA GLY A 69 13.90 -17.54 1.40
C GLY A 69 13.47 -17.11 0.00
N ALA A 70 13.37 -18.05 -0.92
CA ALA A 70 12.97 -17.79 -2.31
C ALA A 70 11.44 -17.83 -2.49
N HIS A 71 10.71 -17.13 -1.61
CA HIS A 71 9.25 -17.11 -1.63
C HIS A 71 8.76 -15.69 -1.86
N ASP A 72 8.55 -15.35 -3.13
CA ASP A 72 8.10 -14.02 -3.56
C ASP A 72 6.59 -13.86 -3.49
N GLU A 73 5.87 -14.95 -3.20
CA GLU A 73 4.41 -14.99 -3.18
C GLU A 73 3.88 -15.15 -1.77
N VAL A 74 2.79 -14.48 -1.50
CA VAL A 74 2.03 -14.60 -0.25
C VAL A 74 0.59 -14.88 -0.59
N TYR A 75 0.04 -15.93 0.01
CA TYR A 75 -1.38 -16.29 -0.05
C TYR A 75 -1.98 -16.09 1.33
N ILE A 76 -3.11 -15.40 1.40
CA ILE A 76 -3.82 -15.18 2.67
C ILE A 76 -5.11 -15.97 2.63
N THR A 77 -5.21 -16.94 3.53
CA THR A 77 -6.40 -17.76 3.69
C THR A 77 -7.10 -17.43 4.99
N CYS A 78 -8.37 -17.04 4.91
CA CYS A 78 -9.20 -16.74 6.07
C CYS A 78 -10.35 -17.75 6.21
N SER A 79 -10.61 -18.16 7.46
CA SER A 79 -11.78 -18.92 7.84
C SER A 79 -12.84 -17.99 8.40
N VAL A 80 -14.00 -17.97 7.76
CA VAL A 80 -15.09 -17.04 8.06
C VAL A 80 -16.40 -17.80 8.33
N MET A 81 -17.32 -17.17 9.01
CA MET A 81 -18.69 -17.67 9.22
C MET A 81 -19.68 -16.52 9.27
N LEU A 82 -20.93 -16.83 9.07
CA LEU A 82 -22.04 -15.91 9.21
C LEU A 82 -22.88 -16.31 10.42
N CYS A 83 -23.23 -15.32 11.23
CA CYS A 83 -24.09 -15.53 12.39
C CYS A 83 -25.29 -14.59 12.31
N GLU A 84 -26.37 -14.97 12.99
CA GLU A 84 -27.48 -14.06 13.23
C GLU A 84 -27.07 -12.97 14.23
N ASN A 85 -27.34 -11.72 13.87
CA ASN A 85 -27.00 -10.56 14.70
C ASN A 85 -27.84 -10.57 15.99
N GLY A 86 -27.16 -10.45 17.11
CA GLY A 86 -27.80 -10.44 18.44
C GLY A 86 -28.08 -11.83 19.01
N ALA A 87 -27.84 -12.91 18.26
CA ALA A 87 -27.96 -14.27 18.80
C ALA A 87 -26.86 -14.53 19.84
N SER A 88 -27.28 -14.84 21.08
CA SER A 88 -26.36 -15.21 22.15
C SER A 88 -25.86 -16.65 21.98
N GLY A 89 -24.65 -16.94 22.46
CA GLY A 89 -24.09 -18.29 22.44
C GLY A 89 -23.40 -18.68 21.10
N THR A 90 -23.53 -17.88 20.05
CA THR A 90 -22.84 -18.09 18.77
C THR A 90 -21.34 -17.85 18.88
N ARG A 91 -20.58 -18.34 17.91
CA ARG A 91 -19.14 -18.02 17.83
C ARG A 91 -18.91 -16.51 17.62
N CYS A 92 -19.77 -15.86 16.84
CA CYS A 92 -19.70 -14.42 16.60
C CYS A 92 -19.91 -13.59 17.87
N SER A 93 -20.86 -13.98 18.72
CA SER A 93 -21.17 -13.25 19.96
C SER A 93 -20.02 -13.29 21.00
N ARG A 94 -19.16 -14.30 20.91
CA ARG A 94 -17.98 -14.42 21.78
C ARG A 94 -16.81 -13.53 21.32
N GLY A 95 -16.79 -13.11 20.08
CA GLY A 95 -15.72 -12.27 19.53
C GLY A 95 -14.34 -12.90 19.64
N CYS A 96 -13.34 -12.09 20.00
CA CYS A 96 -11.96 -12.55 20.26
C CYS A 96 -11.93 -13.42 21.53
N VAL A 97 -11.46 -14.67 21.40
CA VAL A 97 -11.28 -15.60 22.52
C VAL A 97 -9.81 -15.96 22.63
N GLN A 98 -9.16 -15.50 23.69
CA GLN A 98 -7.78 -15.90 23.96
C GLN A 98 -7.75 -17.36 24.40
N SER A 99 -6.78 -18.13 23.88
CA SER A 99 -6.61 -19.54 24.21
C SER A 99 -6.44 -19.72 25.72
N GLY A 100 -7.36 -20.41 26.36
CA GLY A 100 -7.34 -20.67 27.81
C GLY A 100 -8.73 -20.87 28.44
N SER A 101 -9.82 -20.55 27.77
CA SER A 101 -11.16 -20.65 28.32
C SER A 101 -12.06 -21.68 27.61
N GLU A 102 -11.50 -22.77 27.11
CA GLU A 102 -12.28 -23.83 26.49
C GLU A 102 -12.83 -24.81 27.53
N HIS A 103 -13.79 -24.38 28.32
CA HIS A 103 -14.72 -25.27 29.02
C HIS A 103 -16.15 -24.80 28.85
N HIS A 104 -16.72 -24.98 27.64
CA HIS A 104 -18.18 -24.86 27.49
C HIS A 104 -18.77 -26.09 26.82
N ARG A 105 -19.54 -26.82 27.63
CA ARG A 105 -20.48 -27.84 27.26
C ARG A 105 -21.32 -27.35 26.08
N ARG A 106 -21.17 -27.99 24.92
CA ARG A 106 -22.03 -27.78 23.75
C ARG A 106 -23.48 -28.08 24.12
N ARG A 107 -24.23 -27.04 24.39
CA ARG A 107 -25.68 -27.10 24.33
C ARG A 107 -26.02 -27.05 22.84
N ARG A 108 -26.77 -28.04 22.37
CA ARG A 108 -27.34 -28.05 21.02
C ARG A 108 -28.44 -26.99 20.99
N GLU A 109 -28.09 -25.77 20.62
CA GLU A 109 -29.02 -24.72 20.30
C GLU A 109 -29.19 -24.66 18.79
N ALA A 110 -30.40 -24.30 18.32
CA ALA A 110 -30.72 -24.15 16.91
C ALA A 110 -29.69 -23.24 16.22
N VAL A 111 -29.30 -23.65 15.00
CA VAL A 111 -28.15 -23.12 14.26
C VAL A 111 -28.38 -21.64 13.92
N ALA A 112 -27.96 -20.74 14.78
CA ALA A 112 -27.90 -19.29 14.53
C ALA A 112 -26.56 -18.87 13.84
N GLU A 113 -25.79 -19.85 13.38
CA GLU A 113 -24.51 -19.65 12.69
C GLU A 113 -24.32 -20.65 11.55
N THR A 114 -23.64 -20.24 10.49
CA THR A 114 -23.28 -21.12 9.38
C THR A 114 -22.07 -21.99 9.72
N SER A 115 -21.81 -23.00 8.89
CA SER A 115 -20.51 -23.67 8.87
C SER A 115 -19.40 -22.67 8.55
N ARG A 116 -18.16 -23.07 8.90
CA ARG A 116 -16.97 -22.28 8.53
C ARG A 116 -16.72 -22.42 7.03
N HIS A 117 -16.44 -21.30 6.39
CA HIS A 117 -16.04 -21.20 4.99
C HIS A 117 -14.59 -20.71 4.92
N SER A 118 -13.82 -21.30 4.03
CA SER A 118 -12.45 -20.88 3.76
C SER A 118 -12.43 -20.04 2.49
N ILE A 119 -11.79 -18.88 2.56
CA ILE A 119 -11.54 -17.99 1.43
C ILE A 119 -10.05 -17.73 1.34
N SER A 120 -9.50 -17.73 0.13
CA SER A 120 -8.09 -17.47 -0.13
C SER A 120 -7.92 -16.34 -1.11
N GLN A 121 -6.91 -15.53 -0.90
CA GLN A 121 -6.50 -14.44 -1.78
C GLN A 121 -4.99 -14.52 -2.02
N GLY A 122 -4.59 -14.55 -3.29
CA GLY A 122 -3.19 -14.59 -3.73
C GLY A 122 -3.08 -14.88 -5.22
N PRO A 123 -1.87 -14.92 -5.77
CA PRO A 123 -0.62 -14.52 -5.12
C PRO A 123 -0.53 -13.01 -4.90
N LEU A 124 0.03 -12.62 -3.78
CA LEU A 124 0.36 -11.24 -3.44
C LEU A 124 1.89 -11.10 -3.51
N HIS A 125 2.37 -10.05 -4.18
CA HIS A 125 3.80 -9.76 -4.27
C HIS A 125 4.10 -8.46 -3.54
N LEU A 126 5.19 -8.43 -2.78
CA LEU A 126 5.67 -7.21 -2.16
C LEU A 126 6.35 -6.34 -3.22
N VAL A 127 5.70 -5.24 -3.60
CA VAL A 127 6.32 -4.22 -4.43
C VAL A 127 7.16 -3.33 -3.53
N LYS A 128 8.46 -3.52 -3.54
CA LYS A 128 9.40 -2.57 -2.91
C LYS A 128 9.44 -1.33 -3.80
N THR A 129 8.71 -0.30 -3.41
CA THR A 129 8.90 1.02 -4.01
C THR A 129 10.31 1.44 -3.64
N SER A 130 11.22 1.38 -4.61
CA SER A 130 12.54 1.94 -4.45
C SER A 130 12.35 3.45 -4.30
N ASP A 131 12.46 3.98 -3.08
CA ASP A 131 12.43 5.41 -2.77
C ASP A 131 13.62 6.19 -3.37
N ASN A 132 14.28 5.63 -4.39
CA ASN A 132 15.33 6.26 -5.20
C ASN A 132 14.82 6.86 -6.51
N GLN A 133 13.52 7.04 -6.69
CA GLN A 133 13.00 8.06 -7.60
C GLN A 133 12.60 9.33 -6.82
N VAL A 134 13.56 9.94 -6.12
CA VAL A 134 13.68 11.38 -6.31
C VAL A 134 13.83 11.52 -7.82
N SER A 135 12.79 11.93 -8.48
CA SER A 135 12.87 12.57 -9.78
C SER A 135 13.76 13.80 -9.59
N ARG A 136 15.07 13.57 -9.56
CA ARG A 136 16.00 14.60 -10.00
C ARG A 136 15.48 14.89 -11.40
N PRO A 137 15.01 16.13 -11.66
CA PRO A 137 14.83 16.53 -13.03
C PRO A 137 16.18 16.17 -13.61
N SER A 138 16.23 15.21 -14.52
CA SER A 138 17.39 15.01 -15.35
C SER A 138 17.50 16.33 -16.08
N LEU A 139 18.23 17.25 -15.44
CA LEU A 139 18.71 18.43 -16.08
C LEU A 139 19.42 17.82 -17.29
N ASN A 140 18.81 17.94 -18.45
CA ASN A 140 19.44 17.56 -19.68
C ASN A 140 20.71 18.40 -19.76
N LEU A 141 21.79 17.89 -19.15
CA LEU A 141 23.07 18.57 -19.08
C LEU A 141 23.49 19.05 -20.47
N GLY A 142 23.17 18.28 -21.51
CA GLY A 142 23.40 18.64 -22.90
C GLY A 142 22.59 19.86 -23.35
N LEU A 143 21.30 19.94 -23.03
CA LEU A 143 20.44 21.07 -23.40
C LEU A 143 20.85 22.36 -22.64
N ASN A 144 21.21 22.23 -21.36
CA ASN A 144 21.71 23.37 -20.59
C ASN A 144 23.09 23.87 -21.08
N LEU A 145 23.99 22.96 -21.46
CA LEU A 145 25.28 23.35 -22.04
C LEU A 145 25.11 24.12 -23.36
N ILE A 146 24.24 23.64 -24.26
CA ILE A 146 23.92 24.31 -25.52
C ILE A 146 23.34 25.71 -25.25
N PHE A 147 22.43 25.82 -24.28
CA PHE A 147 21.83 27.11 -23.92
C PHE A 147 22.85 28.08 -23.35
N ILE A 148 23.72 27.63 -22.45
CA ILE A 148 24.78 28.45 -21.87
C ILE A 148 25.78 28.92 -22.94
N VAL A 149 26.22 28.03 -23.84
CA VAL A 149 27.14 28.40 -24.92
C VAL A 149 26.47 29.41 -25.88
N GLY A 150 25.19 29.20 -26.21
CA GLY A 150 24.39 30.12 -27.02
C GLY A 150 24.28 31.51 -26.41
N CYS A 151 24.02 31.62 -25.10
CA CYS A 151 23.98 32.88 -24.38
C CYS A 151 25.34 33.59 -24.35
N LEU A 152 26.43 32.85 -24.14
CA LEU A 152 27.78 33.44 -24.14
C LEU A 152 28.17 33.99 -25.51
N LEU A 153 27.85 33.29 -26.59
CA LEU A 153 28.08 33.77 -27.95
C LEU A 153 27.25 35.03 -28.27
N ALA A 154 25.96 35.04 -27.89
CA ALA A 154 25.10 36.20 -28.07
C ALA A 154 25.62 37.41 -27.30
N CYS A 155 25.99 37.25 -26.05
CA CYS A 155 26.62 38.31 -25.24
C CYS A 155 27.93 38.79 -25.85
N GLY A 156 28.78 37.87 -26.34
CA GLY A 156 30.03 38.22 -27.01
C GLY A 156 29.83 39.08 -28.27
N VAL A 157 28.82 38.73 -29.10
CA VAL A 157 28.47 39.52 -30.29
C VAL A 157 27.96 40.92 -29.92
N VAL A 158 27.13 41.03 -28.89
CA VAL A 158 26.62 42.33 -28.42
C VAL A 158 27.77 43.22 -27.91
N ILE A 159 28.66 42.66 -27.10
CA ILE A 159 29.82 43.40 -26.57
C ILE A 159 30.74 43.82 -27.73
N TYR A 160 30.99 42.90 -28.67
CA TYR A 160 31.84 43.23 -29.84
C TYR A 160 31.25 44.36 -30.66
N ARG A 161 29.95 44.33 -30.99
CA ARG A 161 29.24 45.38 -31.73
C ARG A 161 29.26 46.71 -30.95
N SER A 162 29.02 46.67 -29.64
CA SER A 162 29.06 47.88 -28.77
C SER A 162 30.47 48.54 -28.75
N ARG A 163 31.52 47.72 -28.69
CA ARG A 163 32.91 48.24 -28.74
C ARG A 163 33.27 48.79 -30.11
N ARG A 164 32.83 48.15 -31.19
CA ARG A 164 33.08 48.62 -32.56
C ARG A 164 32.32 49.92 -32.84
N SER A 165 31.09 50.08 -32.30
CA SER A 165 30.33 51.32 -32.42
C SER A 165 31.02 52.50 -31.70
N LYS A 166 31.62 52.26 -30.53
CA LYS A 166 32.32 53.30 -29.80
C LYS A 166 33.63 53.72 -30.47
N ALA A 167 34.32 52.86 -31.24
CA ALA A 167 35.51 53.17 -31.99
C ALA A 167 35.23 54.12 -33.19
N ASN A 168 34.02 54.12 -33.73
CA ASN A 168 33.65 54.99 -34.85
C ASN A 168 33.25 56.43 -34.45
N TYR A 169 33.10 56.73 -33.15
CA TYR A 169 32.74 58.07 -32.70
C TYR A 169 33.90 58.94 -32.23
N GLN A 170 35.16 58.48 -32.39
CA GLN A 170 36.39 59.25 -31.93
C GLN A 170 37.13 59.93 -33.07
N GLN A 171 36.53 60.13 -34.23
CA GLN A 171 37.16 60.97 -35.27
C GLN A 171 36.26 62.11 -35.69
N LEU A 172 36.20 63.17 -34.89
CA LEU A 172 35.84 64.51 -35.33
C LEU A 172 37.08 65.33 -35.33
N PRO A 173 37.52 65.86 -36.47
CA PRO A 173 38.65 66.78 -36.49
C PRO A 173 38.24 68.10 -35.89
N THR A 174 39.05 68.59 -34.93
CA THR A 174 38.99 69.95 -34.44
C THR A 174 39.44 70.88 -35.56
N SER A 175 38.56 71.69 -36.12
CA SER A 175 38.91 72.78 -37.00
C SER A 175 39.34 73.96 -36.12
N GLU A 176 40.58 74.19 -36.10
CA GLU A 176 41.19 75.44 -35.67
C GLU A 176 40.81 76.53 -36.65
N THR A 177 40.30 77.61 -36.11
CA THR A 177 40.16 78.87 -36.92
C THR A 177 40.86 79.99 -36.10
N ASP A 178 41.77 80.62 -36.81
CA ASP A 178 42.38 81.90 -36.47
C ASP A 178 41.41 83.03 -36.27
#